data_7b41adf08b066af52420c5433008797e
#
_entry.id   7b41adf08b066af52420c5433008797e
#
_cell.length_a   1.000
_cell.length_b   1.000
_cell.length_c   1.000
_cell.angle_alpha   90.00
_cell.angle_beta   90.00
_cell.angle_gamma   90.00
#
_symmetry.space_group_name_H-M   'P 1'
#
loop_
_entity.id
_entity.type
_entity.pdbx_description
1 polymer ?
#
loop_
_entity_poly.entity_id
_entity_poly.type
_entity_poly.pdbx_seq_one_letter_code
_entity_poly.pdbx_strand_id
1 'polypeptide(L)'
;MLDVNAHLHTPYSFSAFSSIGEALDHASAEGVKVVGINDFYSMEGYGAWNAGCMLRGLFPLFGIEFISLNEEDQVAGLRVNDPNNPGRTYISGKGLSFPVMLQGKPLQQLEAVRAESNAQVERMCAKLNDWLKSEGHDLVLNFEEIKARYTKGSIRERHLAKALRIALYPDAENPARLENDLRSKLLKAGGPAFVPERPEAFLPMKTVQEIIEAAGGIPTYPFLGDDAKGHFTDFEADLQKAADTLKNRGFRSVEFITTRNTIAVLEQYAGYLEDEGFIVTFGSEHNTPAMEPVRLRTRDASELSDKLKAINWRGACAVAAHQVGLDSADAGEELIHQSIDL
;
A
#
# COMPACT_ATOMS: atom_id res chain seq x y z
N MET A 1 -6.23 -8.52 23.12
CA MET A 1 -5.66 -8.50 21.77
C MET A 1 -6.80 -8.50 20.77
N LEU A 2 -6.81 -7.54 19.85
CA LEU A 2 -7.85 -7.34 18.85
C LEU A 2 -7.33 -7.66 17.46
N ASP A 3 -8.23 -7.98 16.51
CA ASP A 3 -7.83 -8.18 15.11
C ASP A 3 -7.45 -6.83 14.47
N VAL A 4 -6.32 -6.82 13.77
CA VAL A 4 -5.69 -5.64 13.15
C VAL A 4 -5.48 -5.89 11.66
N ASN A 5 -5.78 -4.89 10.84
CA ASN A 5 -5.30 -4.78 9.46
C ASN A 5 -4.68 -3.38 9.27
N ALA A 6 -3.35 -3.30 9.30
CA ALA A 6 -2.62 -2.03 9.31
C ALA A 6 -2.36 -1.45 7.90
N HIS A 7 -2.89 -2.07 6.82
CA HIS A 7 -2.65 -1.60 5.45
C HIS A 7 -3.85 -1.89 4.54
N LEU A 8 -4.65 -0.87 4.31
CA LEU A 8 -5.75 -0.86 3.34
C LEU A 8 -5.62 0.33 2.41
N HIS A 9 -5.74 0.08 1.11
CA HIS A 9 -5.92 1.14 0.11
C HIS A 9 -7.38 1.55 0.03
N THR A 10 -7.60 2.83 -0.32
CA THR A 10 -8.91 3.43 -0.51
C THR A 10 -9.05 4.02 -1.91
N PRO A 11 -10.23 4.56 -2.31
CA PRO A 11 -10.39 5.27 -3.58
C PRO A 11 -9.50 6.51 -3.76
N TYR A 12 -8.74 6.93 -2.73
CA TYR A 12 -7.74 8.00 -2.87
C TYR A 12 -6.46 7.54 -3.59
N SER A 13 -6.24 6.23 -3.71
CA SER A 13 -5.30 5.65 -4.66
C SER A 13 -6.02 4.65 -5.57
N PHE A 14 -5.83 3.34 -5.41
CA PHE A 14 -6.64 2.32 -6.06
C PHE A 14 -7.06 1.26 -5.04
N SER A 15 -8.34 0.92 -5.03
CA SER A 15 -8.89 -0.02 -4.05
C SER A 15 -9.90 -0.98 -4.68
N ALA A 16 -10.04 -2.16 -4.08
CA ALA A 16 -11.17 -3.06 -4.31
C ALA A 16 -12.49 -2.40 -3.88
N PHE A 17 -12.44 -1.58 -2.82
CA PHE A 17 -13.59 -0.87 -2.29
C PHE A 17 -13.98 0.34 -3.14
N SER A 18 -15.26 0.59 -3.26
CA SER A 18 -15.80 1.77 -3.96
C SER A 18 -15.83 3.03 -3.07
N SER A 19 -15.72 2.84 -1.76
CA SER A 19 -15.70 3.94 -0.77
C SER A 19 -14.96 3.53 0.51
N ILE A 20 -14.52 4.52 1.29
CA ILE A 20 -14.00 4.31 2.65
C ILE A 20 -15.07 3.63 3.53
N GLY A 21 -16.33 4.04 3.40
CA GLY A 21 -17.43 3.43 4.15
C GLY A 21 -17.53 1.93 3.93
N GLU A 22 -17.45 1.48 2.67
CA GLU A 22 -17.47 0.05 2.32
C GLU A 22 -16.30 -0.71 2.94
N ALA A 23 -15.08 -0.18 2.87
CA ALA A 23 -13.91 -0.81 3.50
C ALA A 23 -14.10 -1.00 5.01
N LEU A 24 -14.63 0.03 5.69
CA LEU A 24 -14.85 -0.01 7.13
C LEU A 24 -16.05 -0.89 7.52
N ASP A 25 -17.09 -0.99 6.68
CA ASP A 25 -18.21 -1.92 6.87
C ASP A 25 -17.73 -3.37 6.80
N HIS A 26 -16.87 -3.71 5.83
CA HIS A 26 -16.21 -5.02 5.75
C HIS A 26 -15.36 -5.32 6.98
N ALA A 27 -14.50 -4.35 7.40
CA ALA A 27 -13.68 -4.51 8.59
C ALA A 27 -14.54 -4.79 9.84
N SER A 28 -15.61 -4.02 10.04
CA SER A 28 -16.53 -4.18 11.16
C SER A 28 -17.25 -5.53 11.11
N ALA A 29 -17.77 -5.92 9.95
CA ALA A 29 -18.47 -7.19 9.76
C ALA A 29 -17.58 -8.41 10.01
N GLU A 30 -16.27 -8.30 9.71
CA GLU A 30 -15.30 -9.37 9.92
C GLU A 30 -14.61 -9.32 11.29
N GLY A 31 -15.02 -8.40 12.17
CA GLY A 31 -14.51 -8.27 13.55
C GLY A 31 -13.13 -7.64 13.67
N VAL A 32 -12.61 -7.04 12.60
CA VAL A 32 -11.35 -6.25 12.64
C VAL A 32 -11.64 -4.96 13.38
N LYS A 33 -10.81 -4.62 14.38
CA LYS A 33 -11.03 -3.47 15.25
C LYS A 33 -10.04 -2.33 15.05
N VAL A 34 -8.85 -2.63 14.54
CA VAL A 34 -7.82 -1.64 14.25
C VAL A 34 -7.51 -1.69 12.75
N VAL A 35 -7.68 -0.57 12.07
CA VAL A 35 -7.58 -0.50 10.61
C VAL A 35 -6.68 0.65 10.16
N GLY A 36 -5.77 0.37 9.23
CA GLY A 36 -4.82 1.34 8.70
C GLY A 36 -5.14 1.73 7.25
N ILE A 37 -5.31 3.04 6.99
CA ILE A 37 -5.30 3.58 5.63
C ILE A 37 -3.85 3.72 5.16
N ASN A 38 -3.55 3.37 3.89
CA ASN A 38 -2.18 3.41 3.36
C ASN A 38 -2.15 3.69 1.85
N ASP A 39 -2.71 4.82 1.43
CA ASP A 39 -2.83 5.17 0.02
C ASP A 39 -1.52 5.67 -0.60
N PHE A 40 -1.31 5.39 -1.91
CA PHE A 40 -0.18 5.91 -2.67
C PHE A 40 -0.22 7.43 -2.77
N TYR A 41 0.84 8.09 -2.31
CA TYR A 41 1.08 9.53 -2.44
C TYR A 41 -0.07 10.42 -1.95
N SER A 42 -0.92 9.92 -1.03
CA SER A 42 -2.09 10.67 -0.59
C SER A 42 -2.41 10.45 0.88
N MET A 43 -2.69 11.55 1.57
CA MET A 43 -3.21 11.62 2.94
C MET A 43 -4.63 12.23 2.96
N GLU A 44 -5.20 12.49 1.79
CA GLU A 44 -6.48 13.22 1.66
C GLU A 44 -7.68 12.42 2.21
N GLY A 45 -7.54 11.09 2.31
CA GLY A 45 -8.56 10.19 2.88
C GLY A 45 -8.68 10.23 4.40
N TYR A 46 -7.71 10.78 5.13
CA TYR A 46 -7.59 10.65 6.59
C TYR A 46 -8.80 11.17 7.37
N GLY A 47 -9.34 12.33 6.98
CA GLY A 47 -10.52 12.88 7.65
C GLY A 47 -11.73 11.98 7.55
N ALA A 48 -11.99 11.44 6.36
CA ALA A 48 -13.10 10.51 6.11
C ALA A 48 -12.84 9.14 6.80
N TRP A 49 -11.57 8.69 6.80
CA TRP A 49 -11.16 7.46 7.50
C TRP A 49 -11.39 7.56 8.99
N ASN A 50 -10.88 8.63 9.63
CA ASN A 50 -11.07 8.86 11.05
C ASN A 50 -12.55 8.90 11.44
N ALA A 51 -13.35 9.74 10.75
CA ALA A 51 -14.78 9.86 11.04
C ALA A 51 -15.53 8.54 10.83
N GLY A 52 -15.18 7.80 9.76
CA GLY A 52 -15.76 6.50 9.47
C GLY A 52 -15.43 5.43 10.49
N CYS A 53 -14.20 5.40 11.01
CA CYS A 53 -13.77 4.52 12.11
C CYS A 53 -14.51 4.81 13.40
N MET A 54 -14.57 6.08 13.81
CA MET A 54 -15.29 6.49 15.02
C MET A 54 -16.76 6.06 15.00
N LEU A 55 -17.45 6.23 13.84
CA LEU A 55 -18.85 5.82 13.70
C LEU A 55 -19.09 4.31 13.86
N ARG A 56 -18.03 3.49 13.74
CA ARG A 56 -18.11 2.02 13.78
C ARG A 56 -17.43 1.38 14.99
N GLY A 57 -16.91 2.19 15.91
CA GLY A 57 -16.10 1.69 17.04
C GLY A 57 -14.85 0.95 16.54
N LEU A 58 -14.17 1.51 15.54
CA LEU A 58 -12.88 1.05 15.01
C LEU A 58 -11.79 2.06 15.36
N PHE A 59 -10.56 1.59 15.57
CA PHE A 59 -9.42 2.46 15.79
C PHE A 59 -8.67 2.73 14.46
N PRO A 60 -8.48 4.01 14.07
CA PRO A 60 -7.79 4.37 12.83
C PRO A 60 -6.27 4.41 13.02
N LEU A 61 -5.52 3.75 12.14
CA LEU A 61 -4.10 4.01 11.92
C LEU A 61 -3.95 4.80 10.61
N PHE A 62 -3.01 5.75 10.59
CA PHE A 62 -2.74 6.58 9.42
C PHE A 62 -1.40 6.23 8.80
N GLY A 63 -1.41 5.92 7.52
CA GLY A 63 -0.24 5.54 6.74
C GLY A 63 -0.30 6.05 5.30
N ILE A 64 0.85 6.06 4.65
CA ILE A 64 1.04 6.48 3.25
C ILE A 64 2.02 5.54 2.57
N GLU A 65 1.90 5.34 1.25
CA GLU A 65 2.81 4.50 0.48
C GLU A 65 3.52 5.27 -0.63
N PHE A 66 4.78 4.93 -0.84
CA PHE A 66 5.65 5.48 -1.87
C PHE A 66 6.35 4.38 -2.65
N ILE A 67 6.72 4.70 -3.90
CA ILE A 67 7.75 4.00 -4.63
C ILE A 67 8.95 4.94 -4.71
N SER A 68 10.10 4.48 -4.21
CA SER A 68 11.37 5.21 -4.27
C SER A 68 12.35 4.53 -5.20
N LEU A 69 13.42 5.22 -5.55
CA LEU A 69 14.55 4.66 -6.27
C LEU A 69 15.83 4.89 -5.45
N ASN A 70 16.54 3.80 -5.17
CA ASN A 70 17.90 3.84 -4.65
C ASN A 70 18.87 3.60 -5.81
N GLU A 71 19.61 4.63 -6.20
CA GLU A 71 20.54 4.57 -7.34
C GLU A 71 21.68 3.58 -7.12
N GLU A 72 22.19 3.45 -5.88
CA GLU A 72 23.24 2.49 -5.55
C GLU A 72 22.79 1.05 -5.77
N ASP A 73 21.59 0.71 -5.28
CA ASP A 73 21.00 -0.60 -5.48
C ASP A 73 20.68 -0.84 -6.97
N GLN A 74 20.26 0.20 -7.70
CA GLN A 74 20.00 0.10 -9.14
C GLN A 74 21.26 -0.21 -9.92
N VAL A 75 22.36 0.50 -9.66
CA VAL A 75 23.67 0.28 -10.29
C VAL A 75 24.21 -1.11 -9.95
N ALA A 76 23.99 -1.58 -8.71
CA ALA A 76 24.37 -2.92 -8.27
C ALA A 76 23.46 -4.03 -8.85
N GLY A 77 22.36 -3.68 -9.53
CA GLY A 77 21.38 -4.65 -10.02
C GLY A 77 20.58 -5.33 -8.93
N LEU A 78 20.56 -4.76 -7.70
CA LEU A 78 19.94 -5.36 -6.52
C LEU A 78 18.42 -5.18 -6.55
N ARG A 79 17.67 -6.28 -6.53
CA ARG A 79 16.22 -6.30 -6.35
C ARG A 79 15.90 -6.25 -4.86
N VAL A 80 15.26 -5.16 -4.44
CA VAL A 80 14.93 -4.91 -3.03
C VAL A 80 13.58 -5.55 -2.69
N ASN A 81 12.48 -4.80 -2.75
CA ASN A 81 11.13 -5.35 -2.61
C ASN A 81 10.26 -5.13 -3.88
N ASP A 82 10.91 -4.82 -4.99
CA ASP A 82 10.35 -4.93 -6.34
C ASP A 82 11.15 -6.02 -7.09
N PRO A 83 10.56 -7.18 -7.37
CA PRO A 83 11.29 -8.32 -7.96
C PRO A 83 11.66 -8.09 -9.43
N ASN A 84 11.11 -7.07 -10.07
CA ASN A 84 11.30 -6.83 -11.50
C ASN A 84 12.24 -5.65 -11.80
N ASN A 85 12.42 -4.73 -10.85
CA ASN A 85 13.12 -3.48 -11.09
C ASN A 85 14.20 -3.26 -10.02
N PRO A 86 15.49 -3.48 -10.36
CA PRO A 86 16.60 -3.19 -9.44
C PRO A 86 16.58 -1.75 -8.90
N GLY A 87 16.86 -1.59 -7.63
CA GLY A 87 16.90 -0.31 -6.93
C GLY A 87 15.54 0.30 -6.61
N ARG A 88 14.47 -0.16 -7.25
CA ARG A 88 13.12 0.29 -6.92
C ARG A 88 12.70 -0.29 -5.57
N THR A 89 12.26 0.60 -4.67
CA THR A 89 11.90 0.22 -3.30
C THR A 89 10.57 0.84 -2.92
N TYR A 90 9.60 0.00 -2.55
CA TYR A 90 8.37 0.45 -1.90
C TYR A 90 8.69 0.85 -0.46
N ILE A 91 8.11 1.94 0.01
CA ILE A 91 8.27 2.44 1.37
C ILE A 91 6.90 2.89 1.87
N SER A 92 6.52 2.44 3.04
CA SER A 92 5.34 2.91 3.74
C SER A 92 5.72 3.89 4.85
N GLY A 93 4.83 4.83 5.16
CA GLY A 93 4.83 5.55 6.42
C GLY A 93 3.73 4.99 7.30
N LYS A 94 4.00 4.76 8.57
CA LYS A 94 3.00 4.31 9.56
C LYS A 94 2.90 5.30 10.71
N GLY A 95 1.71 5.40 11.31
CA GLY A 95 1.50 6.25 12.48
C GLY A 95 1.68 7.73 12.19
N LEU A 96 1.29 8.20 11.01
CA LEU A 96 1.32 9.62 10.69
C LEU A 96 0.38 10.38 11.62
N SER A 97 0.73 11.62 11.91
CA SER A 97 -0.12 12.49 12.74
C SER A 97 -1.46 12.78 12.08
N PHE A 98 -2.50 12.90 12.88
CA PHE A 98 -3.80 13.40 12.40
C PHE A 98 -4.31 14.51 13.34
N PRO A 99 -4.65 15.69 12.82
CA PRO A 99 -4.49 16.12 11.41
C PRO A 99 -3.02 16.24 10.98
N VAL A 100 -2.75 15.94 9.69
CA VAL A 100 -1.40 16.07 9.12
C VAL A 100 -1.09 17.55 8.86
N MET A 101 0.10 17.97 9.28
CA MET A 101 0.60 19.35 9.11
C MET A 101 1.84 19.39 8.20
N LEU A 102 1.81 18.68 7.07
CA LEU A 102 2.91 18.67 6.11
C LEU A 102 2.97 20.01 5.35
N GLN A 103 4.13 20.64 5.33
CA GLN A 103 4.34 21.97 4.72
C GLN A 103 5.70 22.07 4.03
N GLY A 104 5.89 23.16 3.27
CA GLY A 104 7.17 23.51 2.65
C GLY A 104 7.67 22.47 1.64
N LYS A 105 8.98 22.20 1.66
CA LYS A 105 9.64 21.32 0.70
C LYS A 105 9.09 19.88 0.70
N PRO A 106 8.82 19.22 1.85
CA PRO A 106 8.25 17.88 1.86
C PRO A 106 6.89 17.80 1.17
N LEU A 107 6.01 18.78 1.40
CA LEU A 107 4.71 18.85 0.71
C LEU A 107 4.88 19.01 -0.80
N GLN A 108 5.76 19.94 -1.23
CA GLN A 108 6.04 20.16 -2.65
C GLN A 108 6.56 18.89 -3.35
N GLN A 109 7.42 18.13 -2.67
CA GLN A 109 7.96 16.88 -3.20
C GLN A 109 6.89 15.79 -3.32
N LEU A 110 6.00 15.67 -2.31
CA LEU A 110 4.85 14.76 -2.37
C LEU A 110 3.91 15.12 -3.53
N GLU A 111 3.59 16.40 -3.68
CA GLU A 111 2.73 16.88 -4.76
C GLU A 111 3.36 16.64 -6.14
N ALA A 112 4.66 16.87 -6.28
CA ALA A 112 5.39 16.67 -7.54
C ALA A 112 5.40 15.20 -7.97
N VAL A 113 5.70 14.26 -7.06
CA VAL A 113 5.71 12.83 -7.41
C VAL A 113 4.31 12.32 -7.73
N ARG A 114 3.27 12.81 -7.02
CA ARG A 114 1.88 12.49 -7.33
C ARG A 114 1.46 13.02 -8.70
N ALA A 115 1.86 14.26 -9.03
CA ALA A 115 1.56 14.87 -10.32
C ALA A 115 2.22 14.09 -11.48
N GLU A 116 3.49 13.70 -11.35
CA GLU A 116 4.17 12.88 -12.37
C GLU A 116 3.56 11.48 -12.50
N SER A 117 3.16 10.86 -11.38
CA SER A 117 2.43 9.58 -11.41
C SER A 117 1.12 9.70 -12.20
N ASN A 118 0.35 10.76 -11.98
CA ASN A 118 -0.88 11.03 -12.72
C ASN A 118 -0.60 11.29 -14.22
N ALA A 119 0.42 12.10 -14.52
CA ALA A 119 0.82 12.40 -15.91
C ALA A 119 1.30 11.17 -16.68
N GLN A 120 1.93 10.21 -16.00
CA GLN A 120 2.28 8.93 -16.61
C GLN A 120 1.03 8.17 -17.07
N VAL A 121 0.00 8.10 -16.21
CA VAL A 121 -1.27 7.42 -16.54
C VAL A 121 -2.02 8.14 -17.67
N GLU A 122 -1.94 9.47 -17.73
CA GLU A 122 -2.47 10.25 -18.85
C GLU A 122 -1.81 9.87 -20.18
N ARG A 123 -0.47 9.77 -20.20
CA ARG A 123 0.27 9.29 -21.36
C ARG A 123 -0.09 7.84 -21.74
N MET A 124 -0.36 6.97 -20.76
CA MET A 124 -0.88 5.62 -20.97
C MET A 124 -2.27 5.64 -21.60
N CYS A 125 -3.16 6.52 -21.12
CA CYS A 125 -4.50 6.69 -21.69
C CYS A 125 -4.45 7.10 -23.18
N ALA A 126 -3.57 8.03 -23.54
CA ALA A 126 -3.36 8.43 -24.93
C ALA A 126 -2.91 7.24 -25.79
N LYS A 127 -1.90 6.48 -25.38
CA LYS A 127 -1.46 5.27 -26.08
C LYS A 127 -2.54 4.19 -26.17
N LEU A 128 -3.37 4.06 -25.11
CA LEU A 128 -4.48 3.11 -25.12
C LEU A 128 -5.52 3.49 -26.17
N ASN A 129 -5.79 4.79 -26.36
CA ASN A 129 -6.66 5.28 -27.42
C ASN A 129 -6.08 5.01 -28.83
N ASP A 130 -4.76 5.19 -29.02
CA ASP A 130 -4.09 4.86 -30.28
C ASP A 130 -4.21 3.36 -30.58
N TRP A 131 -4.03 2.51 -29.58
CA TRP A 131 -4.20 1.06 -29.70
C TRP A 131 -5.65 0.70 -30.04
N LEU A 132 -6.64 1.25 -29.31
CA LEU A 132 -8.08 1.02 -29.59
C LEU A 132 -8.43 1.34 -31.03
N LYS A 133 -7.96 2.47 -31.54
CA LYS A 133 -8.14 2.86 -32.94
C LYS A 133 -7.50 1.88 -33.90
N SER A 134 -6.30 1.38 -33.60
CA SER A 134 -5.60 0.40 -34.46
C SER A 134 -6.31 -0.96 -34.52
N GLU A 135 -7.03 -1.33 -33.43
CA GLU A 135 -7.85 -2.55 -33.36
C GLU A 135 -9.26 -2.35 -33.95
N GLY A 136 -9.56 -1.16 -34.47
CA GLY A 136 -10.85 -0.86 -35.09
C GLY A 136 -11.99 -0.55 -34.12
N HIS A 137 -11.67 -0.19 -32.88
CA HIS A 137 -12.67 0.29 -31.91
C HIS A 137 -12.94 1.78 -32.09
N ASP A 138 -14.22 2.17 -32.10
CA ASP A 138 -14.66 3.59 -32.10
C ASP A 138 -14.61 4.21 -30.70
N LEU A 139 -14.22 3.43 -29.67
CA LEU A 139 -14.12 3.90 -28.29
C LEU A 139 -12.93 4.85 -28.11
N VAL A 140 -13.19 6.00 -27.49
CA VAL A 140 -12.15 6.91 -27.01
C VAL A 140 -12.33 7.11 -25.51
N LEU A 141 -11.28 6.81 -24.76
CA LEU A 141 -11.24 7.00 -23.30
C LEU A 141 -10.84 8.44 -23.00
N ASN A 142 -11.64 9.13 -22.16
CA ASN A 142 -11.32 10.46 -21.68
C ASN A 142 -10.65 10.36 -20.31
N PHE A 143 -9.40 10.81 -20.23
CA PHE A 143 -8.60 10.73 -19.00
C PHE A 143 -9.24 11.48 -17.83
N GLU A 144 -9.72 12.72 -18.06
CA GLU A 144 -10.31 13.54 -16.99
C GLU A 144 -11.64 12.96 -16.49
N GLU A 145 -12.44 12.39 -17.36
CA GLU A 145 -13.68 11.70 -16.97
C GLU A 145 -13.38 10.45 -16.14
N ILE A 146 -12.37 9.66 -16.54
CA ILE A 146 -11.95 8.47 -15.79
C ILE A 146 -11.45 8.87 -14.41
N LYS A 147 -10.61 9.90 -14.33
CA LYS A 147 -10.09 10.44 -13.08
C LYS A 147 -11.20 10.94 -12.18
N ALA A 148 -12.11 11.76 -12.69
CA ALA A 148 -13.23 12.29 -11.92
C ALA A 148 -14.19 11.20 -11.42
N ARG A 149 -14.42 10.16 -12.24
CA ARG A 149 -15.41 9.11 -11.94
C ARG A 149 -14.89 8.04 -10.99
N TYR A 150 -13.62 7.66 -11.10
CA TYR A 150 -13.09 6.45 -10.43
C TYR A 150 -12.04 6.76 -9.37
N THR A 151 -11.61 8.01 -9.20
CA THR A 151 -10.57 8.35 -8.23
C THR A 151 -10.97 9.52 -7.33
N LYS A 152 -10.23 9.65 -6.22
CA LYS A 152 -10.31 10.81 -5.31
C LYS A 152 -9.03 11.66 -5.35
N GLY A 153 -8.26 11.59 -6.46
CA GLY A 153 -7.04 12.39 -6.63
C GLY A 153 -5.90 11.67 -7.35
N SER A 154 -5.46 10.52 -6.86
CA SER A 154 -4.42 9.72 -7.50
C SER A 154 -5.03 8.72 -8.48
N ILE A 155 -4.67 8.83 -9.76
CA ILE A 155 -5.06 7.87 -10.80
C ILE A 155 -3.93 6.87 -11.03
N ARG A 156 -4.29 5.60 -11.23
CA ARG A 156 -3.37 4.51 -11.51
C ARG A 156 -3.80 3.78 -12.79
N GLU A 157 -2.89 3.04 -13.41
CA GLU A 157 -3.19 2.27 -14.63
C GLU A 157 -4.37 1.30 -14.45
N ARG A 158 -4.65 0.88 -13.21
CA ARG A 158 -5.82 0.03 -12.90
C ARG A 158 -7.15 0.70 -13.20
N HIS A 159 -7.23 2.05 -13.05
CA HIS A 159 -8.43 2.80 -13.40
C HIS A 159 -8.68 2.81 -14.90
N LEU A 160 -7.61 2.84 -15.73
CA LEU A 160 -7.74 2.68 -17.18
C LEU A 160 -8.24 1.28 -17.55
N ALA A 161 -7.70 0.22 -16.92
CA ALA A 161 -8.16 -1.14 -17.12
C ALA A 161 -9.64 -1.31 -16.73
N LYS A 162 -10.06 -0.72 -15.61
CA LYS A 162 -11.46 -0.69 -15.15
C LYS A 162 -12.37 0.04 -16.16
N ALA A 163 -11.96 1.23 -16.60
CA ALA A 163 -12.72 2.00 -17.58
C ALA A 163 -12.88 1.24 -18.89
N LEU A 164 -11.78 0.65 -19.39
CA LEU A 164 -11.78 -0.16 -20.60
C LEU A 164 -12.69 -1.39 -20.46
N ARG A 165 -12.61 -2.11 -19.35
CA ARG A 165 -13.48 -3.27 -19.10
C ARG A 165 -14.96 -2.86 -19.09
N ILE A 166 -15.31 -1.77 -18.41
CA ILE A 166 -16.70 -1.28 -18.36
C ILE A 166 -17.19 -0.91 -19.76
N ALA A 167 -16.35 -0.28 -20.59
CA ALA A 167 -16.75 0.16 -21.91
C ALA A 167 -16.88 -0.98 -22.94
N LEU A 168 -15.96 -1.94 -22.92
CA LEU A 168 -15.93 -3.04 -23.92
C LEU A 168 -16.61 -4.32 -23.43
N TYR A 169 -16.65 -4.55 -22.12
CA TYR A 169 -17.11 -5.82 -21.53
C TYR A 169 -17.98 -5.53 -20.27
N PRO A 170 -19.12 -4.83 -20.44
CA PRO A 170 -19.97 -4.44 -19.30
C PRO A 170 -20.51 -5.66 -18.53
N ASP A 171 -20.81 -6.74 -19.24
CA ASP A 171 -21.42 -7.97 -18.70
C ASP A 171 -20.40 -9.09 -18.41
N ALA A 172 -19.13 -8.73 -18.15
CA ALA A 172 -18.09 -9.70 -17.85
C ALA A 172 -18.45 -10.55 -16.61
N GLU A 173 -18.42 -11.88 -16.73
CA GLU A 173 -18.70 -12.82 -15.61
C GLU A 173 -17.75 -12.64 -14.43
N ASN A 174 -16.47 -12.35 -14.71
CA ASN A 174 -15.47 -12.06 -13.67
C ASN A 174 -14.75 -10.73 -13.97
N PRO A 175 -15.35 -9.61 -13.56
CA PRO A 175 -14.81 -8.27 -13.83
C PRO A 175 -13.39 -8.08 -13.29
N ALA A 176 -13.11 -8.56 -12.07
CA ALA A 176 -11.82 -8.41 -11.41
C ALA A 176 -10.68 -9.11 -12.18
N ARG A 177 -10.93 -10.34 -12.60
CA ARG A 177 -9.98 -11.10 -13.41
C ARG A 177 -9.72 -10.41 -14.75
N LEU A 178 -10.79 -9.99 -15.42
CA LEU A 178 -10.65 -9.33 -16.73
C LEU A 178 -9.89 -8.00 -16.63
N GLU A 179 -10.14 -7.20 -15.58
CA GLU A 179 -9.38 -5.97 -15.34
C GLU A 179 -7.89 -6.24 -15.13
N ASN A 180 -7.53 -7.30 -14.38
CA ASN A 180 -6.14 -7.71 -14.22
C ASN A 180 -5.51 -8.19 -15.54
N ASP A 181 -6.26 -8.95 -16.35
CA ASP A 181 -5.80 -9.43 -17.65
C ASP A 181 -5.58 -8.27 -18.63
N LEU A 182 -6.52 -7.32 -18.72
CA LEU A 182 -6.40 -6.11 -19.54
C LEU A 182 -5.20 -5.26 -19.09
N ARG A 183 -5.06 -5.04 -17.78
CA ARG A 183 -3.91 -4.33 -17.22
C ARG A 183 -2.58 -5.00 -17.62
N SER A 184 -2.49 -6.30 -17.43
CA SER A 184 -1.26 -7.06 -17.68
C SER A 184 -0.88 -7.08 -19.15
N LYS A 185 -1.86 -7.23 -20.04
CA LYS A 185 -1.64 -7.32 -21.50
C LYS A 185 -1.37 -5.96 -22.16
N LEU A 186 -2.03 -4.90 -21.68
CA LEU A 186 -2.03 -3.61 -22.39
C LEU A 186 -1.17 -2.54 -21.71
N LEU A 187 -1.12 -2.53 -20.37
CA LEU A 187 -0.60 -1.40 -19.58
C LEU A 187 0.71 -1.72 -18.84
N LYS A 188 1.16 -2.96 -18.84
CA LYS A 188 2.45 -3.37 -18.27
C LYS A 188 3.53 -3.47 -19.32
N ALA A 189 4.79 -3.59 -18.90
CA ALA A 189 5.94 -3.70 -19.79
C ALA A 189 5.71 -4.77 -20.87
N GLY A 190 5.93 -4.37 -22.13
CA GLY A 190 5.61 -5.17 -23.32
C GLY A 190 4.20 -4.96 -23.89
N GLY A 191 3.29 -4.31 -23.16
CA GLY A 191 1.95 -3.97 -23.66
C GLY A 191 1.97 -2.71 -24.54
N PRO A 192 0.99 -2.58 -25.47
CA PRO A 192 0.96 -1.50 -26.45
C PRO A 192 0.76 -0.10 -25.84
N ALA A 193 0.10 -0.02 -24.69
CA ALA A 193 -0.14 1.24 -24.00
C ALA A 193 0.80 1.46 -22.78
N PHE A 194 1.82 0.64 -22.65
CA PHE A 194 2.83 0.85 -21.60
C PHE A 194 3.60 2.15 -21.82
N VAL A 195 3.77 2.90 -20.74
CA VAL A 195 4.64 4.07 -20.66
C VAL A 195 5.58 3.87 -19.49
N PRO A 196 6.90 3.80 -19.72
CA PRO A 196 7.85 3.71 -18.60
C PRO A 196 7.76 4.97 -17.74
N GLU A 197 7.99 4.78 -16.45
CA GLU A 197 8.13 5.90 -15.53
C GLU A 197 9.37 6.73 -15.88
N ARG A 198 9.25 8.05 -15.72
CA ARG A 198 10.38 8.97 -15.81
C ARG A 198 11.15 8.99 -14.49
N PRO A 199 12.41 9.44 -14.49
CA PRO A 199 13.18 9.57 -13.25
C PRO A 199 12.46 10.40 -12.17
N GLU A 200 11.73 11.43 -12.57
CA GLU A 200 10.96 12.33 -11.70
C GLU A 200 9.77 11.64 -10.99
N ALA A 201 9.38 10.45 -11.44
CA ALA A 201 8.37 9.63 -10.78
C ALA A 201 8.87 8.97 -9.50
N PHE A 202 10.18 9.01 -9.23
CA PHE A 202 10.80 8.38 -8.08
C PHE A 202 11.57 9.40 -7.25
N LEU A 203 11.19 9.49 -5.99
CA LEU A 203 12.01 10.21 -5.01
C LEU A 203 13.11 9.28 -4.48
N PRO A 204 14.31 9.83 -4.14
CA PRO A 204 15.31 9.06 -3.39
C PRO A 204 14.73 8.54 -2.08
N MET A 205 15.17 7.35 -1.65
CA MET A 205 14.72 6.72 -0.40
C MET A 205 14.76 7.66 0.80
N LYS A 206 15.88 8.39 0.98
CA LYS A 206 16.04 9.34 2.07
C LYS A 206 15.01 10.47 2.03
N THR A 207 14.71 10.98 0.83
CA THR A 207 13.68 12.03 0.66
C THR A 207 12.29 11.51 1.04
N VAL A 208 11.96 10.25 0.69
CA VAL A 208 10.70 9.63 1.11
C VAL A 208 10.64 9.51 2.63
N GLN A 209 11.72 9.06 3.29
CA GLN A 209 11.79 9.01 4.75
C GLN A 209 11.59 10.40 5.37
N GLU A 210 12.27 11.43 4.87
CA GLU A 210 12.11 12.82 5.34
C GLU A 210 10.66 13.33 5.20
N ILE A 211 9.94 12.96 4.12
CA ILE A 211 8.51 13.32 3.95
C ILE A 211 7.66 12.61 5.01
N ILE A 212 7.87 11.32 5.23
CA ILE A 212 7.14 10.52 6.21
C ILE A 212 7.37 11.08 7.62
N GLU A 213 8.62 11.34 7.99
CA GLU A 213 9.00 11.92 9.29
C GLU A 213 8.42 13.33 9.49
N ALA A 214 8.46 14.17 8.45
CA ALA A 214 7.86 15.50 8.48
C ALA A 214 6.32 15.46 8.63
N ALA A 215 5.68 14.38 8.22
CA ALA A 215 4.26 14.12 8.44
C ALA A 215 3.98 13.45 9.80
N GLY A 216 5.00 13.29 10.65
CA GLY A 216 4.91 12.66 11.97
C GLY A 216 4.86 11.14 11.95
N GLY A 217 5.25 10.49 10.83
CA GLY A 217 5.19 9.06 10.66
C GLY A 217 6.52 8.33 10.86
N ILE A 218 6.46 7.01 10.91
CA ILE A 218 7.59 6.09 10.99
C ILE A 218 7.87 5.53 9.59
N PRO A 219 9.06 5.76 8.98
CA PRO A 219 9.45 5.06 7.78
C PRO A 219 9.44 3.55 7.98
N THR A 220 8.66 2.85 7.14
CA THR A 220 8.40 1.42 7.25
C THR A 220 8.79 0.73 5.96
N TYR A 221 9.52 -0.38 6.06
CA TYR A 221 9.90 -1.20 4.92
C TYR A 221 8.88 -2.33 4.72
N PRO A 222 8.14 -2.37 3.59
CA PRO A 222 7.26 -3.47 3.27
C PRO A 222 8.06 -4.65 2.70
N PHE A 223 8.16 -5.74 3.47
CA PHE A 223 8.72 -6.99 3.00
C PHE A 223 7.81 -7.64 1.95
N LEU A 224 8.40 -8.00 0.82
CA LEU A 224 7.70 -8.79 -0.20
C LEU A 224 7.56 -10.25 0.28
N GLY A 225 8.62 -10.78 0.91
CA GLY A 225 8.72 -12.17 1.30
C GLY A 225 8.94 -13.10 0.10
N ASP A 226 8.42 -14.32 0.19
CA ASP A 226 8.58 -15.31 -0.87
C ASP A 226 7.49 -15.21 -1.94
N ASP A 227 7.85 -15.55 -3.18
CA ASP A 227 6.89 -15.76 -4.26
C ASP A 227 6.16 -17.11 -4.13
N ALA A 228 5.24 -17.40 -5.06
CA ALA A 228 4.50 -18.66 -5.07
C ALA A 228 5.39 -19.93 -5.26
N LYS A 229 6.65 -19.74 -5.64
CA LYS A 229 7.64 -20.81 -5.79
C LYS A 229 8.64 -20.87 -4.64
N GLY A 230 8.51 -20.00 -3.63
CA GLY A 230 9.41 -19.91 -2.49
C GLY A 230 10.68 -19.10 -2.74
N HIS A 231 10.73 -18.27 -3.79
CA HIS A 231 11.89 -17.42 -4.05
C HIS A 231 11.72 -16.04 -3.41
N PHE A 232 12.79 -15.55 -2.84
CA PHE A 232 12.92 -14.20 -2.30
C PHE A 232 13.66 -13.29 -3.27
N THR A 233 13.55 -11.99 -3.10
CA THR A 233 14.41 -11.04 -3.79
C THR A 233 15.87 -11.18 -3.29
N ASP A 234 16.81 -10.65 -4.07
CA ASP A 234 18.25 -10.69 -3.73
C ASP A 234 18.53 -10.03 -2.36
N PHE A 235 17.72 -9.00 -2.00
CA PHE A 235 17.85 -8.28 -0.74
C PHE A 235 17.24 -9.06 0.43
N GLU A 236 16.09 -9.69 0.25
CA GLU A 236 15.31 -10.32 1.32
C GLU A 236 15.71 -11.78 1.59
N ALA A 237 16.49 -12.40 0.71
CA ALA A 237 16.90 -13.80 0.85
C ALA A 237 17.80 -14.06 2.07
N ASP A 238 18.63 -13.07 2.47
CA ASP A 238 19.43 -13.10 3.68
C ASP A 238 18.81 -12.17 4.73
N LEU A 239 17.96 -12.72 5.57
CA LEU A 239 17.16 -11.97 6.54
C LEU A 239 18.02 -11.17 7.54
N GLN A 240 19.13 -11.73 8.01
CA GLN A 240 20.02 -11.02 8.94
C GLN A 240 20.66 -9.81 8.26
N LYS A 241 21.21 -10.00 7.07
CA LYS A 241 21.81 -8.93 6.28
C LYS A 241 20.78 -7.86 5.91
N ALA A 242 19.56 -8.27 5.57
CA ALA A 242 18.45 -7.35 5.28
C ALA A 242 18.12 -6.51 6.52
N ALA A 243 17.96 -7.12 7.70
CA ALA A 243 17.68 -6.42 8.95
C ALA A 243 18.78 -5.40 9.31
N ASP A 244 20.05 -5.80 9.23
CA ASP A 244 21.18 -4.90 9.48
C ASP A 244 21.22 -3.74 8.49
N THR A 245 20.97 -4.01 7.22
CA THR A 245 20.94 -2.99 6.18
C THR A 245 19.77 -2.01 6.40
N LEU A 246 18.59 -2.50 6.75
CA LEU A 246 17.43 -1.66 7.04
C LEU A 246 17.67 -0.75 8.25
N LYS A 247 18.27 -1.26 9.33
CA LYS A 247 18.68 -0.46 10.49
C LYS A 247 19.65 0.65 10.09
N ASN A 248 20.67 0.31 9.28
CA ASN A 248 21.66 1.27 8.77
C ASN A 248 21.03 2.34 7.84
N ARG A 249 19.98 1.97 7.12
CA ARG A 249 19.19 2.89 6.28
C ARG A 249 18.14 3.69 7.07
N GLY A 250 18.06 3.52 8.39
CA GLY A 250 17.16 4.28 9.27
C GLY A 250 15.75 3.73 9.41
N PHE A 251 15.46 2.53 8.91
CA PHE A 251 14.18 1.89 9.14
C PHE A 251 14.09 1.30 10.55
N ARG A 252 12.96 1.52 11.22
CA ARG A 252 12.64 0.96 12.53
C ARG A 252 11.34 0.17 12.54
N SER A 253 10.63 0.17 11.43
CA SER A 253 9.37 -0.51 11.23
C SER A 253 9.40 -1.28 9.92
N VAL A 254 8.74 -2.42 9.93
CA VAL A 254 8.53 -3.28 8.77
C VAL A 254 7.08 -3.72 8.70
N GLU A 255 6.60 -4.05 7.50
CA GLU A 255 5.27 -4.62 7.33
C GLU A 255 5.28 -5.80 6.37
N PHE A 256 4.27 -6.64 6.47
CA PHE A 256 4.03 -7.74 5.53
C PHE A 256 2.59 -7.69 5.02
N ILE A 257 2.44 -7.96 3.74
CA ILE A 257 1.13 -8.24 3.16
C ILE A 257 0.91 -9.76 3.27
N THR A 258 0.04 -10.15 4.18
CA THR A 258 -0.06 -11.54 4.61
C THR A 258 -0.51 -12.50 3.51
N THR A 259 -1.35 -12.03 2.58
CA THR A 259 -1.83 -12.81 1.43
C THR A 259 -0.72 -13.18 0.43
N ARG A 260 0.46 -12.58 0.54
CA ARG A 260 1.62 -12.90 -0.30
C ARG A 260 2.46 -14.07 0.21
N ASN A 261 2.36 -14.38 1.51
CA ASN A 261 3.28 -15.28 2.19
C ASN A 261 2.58 -16.44 2.89
N THR A 262 3.29 -17.55 3.11
CA THR A 262 2.82 -18.65 3.94
C THR A 262 2.99 -18.33 5.42
N ILE A 263 2.26 -19.05 6.31
CA ILE A 263 2.42 -18.91 7.77
C ILE A 263 3.88 -19.12 8.17
N ALA A 264 4.55 -20.13 7.62
CA ALA A 264 5.93 -20.46 7.99
C ALA A 264 6.91 -19.32 7.70
N VAL A 265 6.78 -18.68 6.52
CA VAL A 265 7.59 -17.51 6.14
C VAL A 265 7.29 -16.34 7.05
N LEU A 266 6.00 -16.03 7.30
CA LEU A 266 5.61 -14.94 8.18
C LEU A 266 6.13 -15.16 9.61
N GLU A 267 6.00 -16.35 10.19
CA GLU A 267 6.50 -16.65 11.55
C GLU A 267 8.02 -16.54 11.66
N GLN A 268 8.74 -16.97 10.63
CA GLN A 268 10.19 -16.87 10.59
C GLN A 268 10.64 -15.41 10.46
N TYR A 269 10.14 -14.70 9.45
CA TYR A 269 10.58 -13.34 9.13
C TYR A 269 10.08 -12.32 10.15
N ALA A 270 8.79 -12.31 10.43
CA ALA A 270 8.21 -11.36 11.38
C ALA A 270 8.70 -11.59 12.81
N GLY A 271 8.86 -12.87 13.22
CA GLY A 271 9.40 -13.18 14.54
C GLY A 271 10.86 -12.73 14.69
N TYR A 272 11.71 -13.03 13.71
CA TYR A 272 13.10 -12.57 13.72
C TYR A 272 13.21 -11.04 13.75
N LEU A 273 12.43 -10.35 12.92
CA LEU A 273 12.48 -8.89 12.86
C LEU A 273 11.95 -8.21 14.13
N GLU A 274 10.94 -8.79 14.78
CA GLU A 274 10.50 -8.34 16.09
C GLU A 274 11.59 -8.54 17.16
N ASP A 275 12.24 -9.70 17.18
CA ASP A 275 13.36 -9.99 18.09
C ASP A 275 14.56 -9.05 17.86
N GLU A 276 14.75 -8.58 16.61
CA GLU A 276 15.72 -7.55 16.24
C GLU A 276 15.29 -6.12 16.57
N GLY A 277 14.12 -5.94 17.17
CA GLY A 277 13.61 -4.67 17.67
C GLY A 277 12.86 -3.82 16.64
N PHE A 278 12.44 -4.39 15.51
CA PHE A 278 11.55 -3.69 14.58
C PHE A 278 10.11 -3.68 15.08
N ILE A 279 9.39 -2.60 14.82
CA ILE A 279 7.93 -2.57 14.87
C ILE A 279 7.43 -3.35 13.65
N VAL A 280 6.64 -4.41 13.87
CA VAL A 280 6.15 -5.28 12.80
C VAL A 280 4.63 -5.17 12.69
N THR A 281 4.12 -4.82 11.51
CA THR A 281 2.68 -4.74 11.23
C THR A 281 2.30 -5.60 10.02
N PHE A 282 1.03 -5.99 9.95
CA PHE A 282 0.48 -6.76 8.84
C PHE A 282 -0.69 -6.06 8.19
N GLY A 283 -0.81 -6.23 6.87
CA GLY A 283 -1.89 -5.71 6.06
C GLY A 283 -2.32 -6.65 4.95
N SER A 284 -3.36 -6.26 4.24
CA SER A 284 -3.92 -6.99 3.09
C SER A 284 -3.91 -6.19 1.78
N GLU A 285 -3.51 -4.92 1.83
CA GLU A 285 -3.49 -3.94 0.71
C GLU A 285 -4.87 -3.62 0.11
N HIS A 286 -5.60 -4.58 -0.45
CA HIS A 286 -6.83 -4.36 -1.23
C HIS A 286 -6.64 -3.41 -2.42
N ASN A 287 -5.45 -3.42 -3.03
CA ASN A 287 -5.09 -2.61 -4.19
C ASN A 287 -5.31 -3.32 -5.54
N THR A 288 -6.04 -4.42 -5.53
CA THR A 288 -6.49 -5.15 -6.72
C THR A 288 -8.02 -5.09 -6.82
N PRO A 289 -8.62 -5.40 -7.98
CA PRO A 289 -10.09 -5.43 -8.08
C PRO A 289 -10.74 -6.63 -7.37
N ALA A 290 -9.95 -7.57 -6.85
CA ALA A 290 -10.48 -8.70 -6.08
C ALA A 290 -10.87 -8.25 -4.66
N MET A 291 -12.08 -8.61 -4.25
CA MET A 291 -12.56 -8.38 -2.90
C MET A 291 -12.14 -9.57 -2.02
N GLU A 292 -11.02 -9.42 -1.34
CA GLU A 292 -10.52 -10.38 -0.36
C GLU A 292 -11.04 -10.06 1.05
N PRO A 293 -10.96 -10.98 2.03
CA PRO A 293 -11.31 -10.66 3.42
C PRO A 293 -10.42 -9.55 3.99
N VAL A 294 -11.02 -8.62 4.74
CA VAL A 294 -10.28 -7.60 5.50
C VAL A 294 -9.61 -8.22 6.72
N ARG A 295 -10.21 -9.25 7.32
CA ARG A 295 -9.55 -10.08 8.32
C ARG A 295 -8.41 -10.84 7.69
N LEU A 296 -7.20 -10.62 8.19
CA LEU A 296 -5.97 -11.09 7.58
C LEU A 296 -5.93 -12.61 7.40
N ARG A 297 -5.51 -13.01 6.19
CA ARG A 297 -5.29 -14.40 5.79
C ARG A 297 -3.91 -14.52 5.16
N THR A 298 -3.34 -15.70 5.21
CA THR A 298 -2.10 -16.03 4.51
C THR A 298 -2.37 -16.38 3.04
N ARG A 299 -1.31 -16.59 2.25
CA ARG A 299 -1.41 -16.95 0.83
C ARG A 299 -2.25 -18.20 0.56
N ASP A 300 -2.26 -19.15 1.48
CA ASP A 300 -3.07 -20.36 1.41
C ASP A 300 -4.46 -20.22 2.07
N ALA A 301 -4.88 -18.98 2.29
CA ALA A 301 -6.15 -18.61 2.93
C ALA A 301 -6.31 -19.07 4.39
N SER A 302 -5.24 -19.49 5.05
CA SER A 302 -5.25 -19.84 6.46
C SER A 302 -5.37 -18.60 7.36
N GLU A 303 -5.90 -18.76 8.56
CA GLU A 303 -5.86 -17.71 9.60
C GLU A 303 -4.43 -17.52 10.10
N LEU A 304 -4.14 -16.30 10.57
CA LEU A 304 -2.87 -16.05 11.26
C LEU A 304 -2.81 -16.86 12.56
N SER A 305 -1.62 -17.40 12.86
CA SER A 305 -1.37 -18.04 14.15
C SER A 305 -1.46 -17.02 15.30
N ASP A 306 -1.65 -17.50 16.53
CA ASP A 306 -1.67 -16.64 17.71
C ASP A 306 -0.37 -15.85 17.90
N LYS A 307 0.77 -16.44 17.51
CA LYS A 307 2.06 -15.74 17.48
C LYS A 307 2.02 -14.54 16.53
N LEU A 308 1.57 -14.74 15.28
CA LEU A 308 1.48 -13.66 14.30
C LEU A 308 0.47 -12.59 14.69
N LYS A 309 -0.68 -12.99 15.25
CA LYS A 309 -1.67 -12.04 15.79
C LYS A 309 -1.06 -11.19 16.91
N ALA A 310 -0.28 -11.80 17.80
CA ALA A 310 0.39 -11.10 18.89
C ALA A 310 1.45 -10.11 18.38
N ILE A 311 2.27 -10.48 17.41
CA ILE A 311 3.24 -9.60 16.76
C ILE A 311 2.52 -8.39 16.14
N ASN A 312 1.49 -8.63 15.33
CA ASN A 312 0.71 -7.57 14.69
C ASN A 312 0.03 -6.62 15.67
N TRP A 313 -0.48 -7.17 16.79
CA TRP A 313 -1.09 -6.40 17.87
C TRP A 313 -0.08 -5.45 18.52
N ARG A 314 1.09 -5.96 18.94
CA ARG A 314 2.15 -5.13 19.53
C ARG A 314 2.63 -4.05 18.55
N GLY A 315 2.78 -4.41 17.27
CA GLY A 315 3.13 -3.45 16.22
C GLY A 315 2.08 -2.36 16.06
N ALA A 316 0.79 -2.71 16.04
CA ALA A 316 -0.30 -1.75 15.95
C ALA A 316 -0.36 -0.83 17.18
N CYS A 317 -0.14 -1.36 18.38
CA CYS A 317 -0.07 -0.57 19.62
C CYS A 317 1.10 0.43 19.58
N ALA A 318 2.28 0.01 19.11
CA ALA A 318 3.43 0.90 18.95
C ALA A 318 3.16 2.01 17.90
N VAL A 319 2.53 1.67 16.78
CA VAL A 319 2.12 2.65 15.76
C VAL A 319 1.07 3.62 16.30
N ALA A 320 0.07 3.14 17.04
CA ALA A 320 -0.97 3.97 17.65
C ALA A 320 -0.39 4.94 18.69
N ALA A 321 0.53 4.48 19.54
CA ALA A 321 1.25 5.34 20.49
C ALA A 321 2.01 6.44 19.77
N HIS A 322 2.83 6.08 18.77
CA HIS A 322 3.61 7.03 17.99
C HIS A 322 2.74 8.11 17.33
N GLN A 323 1.58 7.70 16.77
CA GLN A 323 0.64 8.57 16.05
C GLN A 323 0.15 9.75 16.90
N VAL A 324 0.11 9.61 18.21
CA VAL A 324 -0.35 10.63 19.15
C VAL A 324 0.75 11.11 20.10
N GLY A 325 2.00 10.71 19.88
CA GLY A 325 3.15 11.16 20.66
C GLY A 325 3.26 10.53 22.05
N LEU A 326 2.80 9.28 22.21
CA LEU A 326 3.00 8.47 23.42
C LEU A 326 4.29 7.63 23.31
N ASP A 327 4.91 7.34 24.45
CA ASP A 327 6.27 6.79 24.52
C ASP A 327 6.33 5.25 24.52
N SER A 328 5.19 4.54 24.66
CA SER A 328 5.20 3.08 24.76
C SER A 328 4.03 2.40 24.06
N ALA A 329 4.24 1.15 23.64
CA ALA A 329 3.19 0.32 23.06
C ALA A 329 2.06 0.04 24.07
N ASP A 330 2.35 -0.05 25.37
CA ASP A 330 1.33 -0.24 26.42
C ASP A 330 0.37 0.96 26.48
N ALA A 331 0.90 2.19 26.37
CA ALA A 331 0.07 3.38 26.26
C ALA A 331 -0.77 3.41 24.97
N GLY A 332 -0.24 2.87 23.86
CA GLY A 332 -0.99 2.68 22.63
C GLY A 332 -2.09 1.63 22.76
N GLU A 333 -1.85 0.55 23.49
CA GLU A 333 -2.87 -0.46 23.80
C GLU A 333 -4.04 0.13 24.60
N GLU A 334 -3.73 0.90 25.65
CA GLU A 334 -4.74 1.61 26.45
C GLU A 334 -5.55 2.59 25.59
N LEU A 335 -4.87 3.36 24.74
CA LEU A 335 -5.51 4.30 23.81
C LEU A 335 -6.49 3.60 22.86
N ILE A 336 -6.08 2.46 22.26
CA ILE A 336 -6.94 1.69 21.37
C ILE A 336 -8.18 1.21 22.11
N HIS A 337 -8.03 0.59 23.27
CA HIS A 337 -9.16 0.10 24.06
C HIS A 337 -10.13 1.22 24.47
N GLN A 338 -9.62 2.34 24.99
CA GLN A 338 -10.44 3.49 25.36
C GLN A 338 -11.22 4.08 24.17
N SER A 339 -10.63 4.05 22.96
CA SER A 339 -11.26 4.63 21.76
C SER A 339 -12.35 3.76 21.15
N ILE A 340 -12.30 2.44 21.38
CA ILE A 340 -13.27 1.48 20.82
C ILE A 340 -14.47 1.29 21.74
N ASP A 341 -14.28 1.45 23.06
CA ASP A 341 -15.32 1.27 24.10
C ASP A 341 -16.22 2.50 24.26
N LEU A 342 -15.97 3.58 23.51
CA LEU A 342 -16.78 4.82 23.46
C LEU A 342 -17.85 4.74 22.37
#